data_7c4f676113621e9f42020e911363fc5e
#
_entry.id   7c4f676113621e9f42020e911363fc5e
#
_cell.length_a   1.000
_cell.length_b   1.000
_cell.length_c   1.000
_cell.angle_alpha   90.00
_cell.angle_beta   90.00
_cell.angle_gamma   90.00
#
_symmetry.space_group_name_H-M   'P 1'
#
loop_
_entity.id
_entity.type
_entity.pdbx_description
1 polymer ?
#
loop_
_entity_poly.entity_id
_entity_poly.type
_entity_poly.pdbx_seq_one_letter_code
_entity_poly.pdbx_strand_id
1 'polypeptide(L)'
;LQVQDNPVLQGNFAPVDIENSFDHLEVIGSIPENLQGTLLRSGPNPVAPGPNHHWFTGDAMLHAIHLSNGQAKSYRNRWVRTKALAEKTGLPAATGGSQVELMIQSSGNVNVIGHGGRVLALPEVGLPYELDRQLETKGLFDYAGKLASSMTAHPKVDGRTGEMLFFGYEMFAPFLRYHQASASGELLKSIDIELPAAVMMHDFGVTETRVVFMDLPVVFDLALVEKGFSFPFQWLDAHQARLGILNRSSDSDTVQWIDIEPCYVFHALNSYDDGDKIVMDVVRYHKMMTAPG
;
A
#
# COMPACT_ATOMS: atom_id res chain seq x y z
N LEU A 1 15.68 20.49 14.30
CA LEU A 1 16.51 19.51 13.58
C LEU A 1 16.85 20.09 12.19
N GLN A 2 18.08 19.91 11.71
CA GLN A 2 18.40 20.14 10.31
C GLN A 2 18.09 18.89 9.50
N VAL A 3 17.83 19.02 8.19
CA VAL A 3 17.54 17.85 7.31
C VAL A 3 18.62 16.77 7.42
N GLN A 4 19.87 17.19 7.53
CA GLN A 4 21.03 16.31 7.68
C GLN A 4 21.10 15.55 9.02
N ASP A 5 20.28 15.92 10.01
CA ASP A 5 20.21 15.24 11.30
C ASP A 5 19.10 14.17 11.33
N ASN A 6 18.28 14.08 10.29
CA ASN A 6 17.20 13.11 10.22
C ASN A 6 17.74 11.73 9.80
N PRO A 7 17.71 10.70 10.67
CA PRO A 7 18.31 9.40 10.39
C PRO A 7 17.63 8.65 9.23
N VAL A 8 16.36 8.97 8.93
CA VAL A 8 15.63 8.34 7.82
C VAL A 8 15.98 8.97 6.44
N LEU A 9 16.91 9.91 6.41
CA LEU A 9 17.43 10.54 5.20
C LEU A 9 18.94 10.30 5.00
N GLN A 10 19.53 9.35 5.76
CA GLN A 10 20.99 9.12 5.77
C GLN A 10 21.35 7.66 5.48
N GLY A 11 22.59 7.44 5.08
CA GLY A 11 23.14 6.11 4.85
C GLY A 11 22.31 5.33 3.83
N ASN A 12 21.85 4.13 4.18
CA ASN A 12 21.02 3.30 3.30
C ASN A 12 19.61 3.86 3.05
N PHE A 13 19.20 4.86 3.81
CA PHE A 13 17.90 5.54 3.66
C PHE A 13 18.02 6.88 2.91
N ALA A 14 19.24 7.27 2.53
CA ALA A 14 19.43 8.49 1.77
C ALA A 14 18.67 8.43 0.44
N PRO A 15 17.93 9.50 0.08
CA PRO A 15 17.22 9.55 -1.19
C PRO A 15 18.15 9.34 -2.39
N VAL A 16 17.65 8.72 -3.43
CA VAL A 16 18.32 8.57 -4.73
C VAL A 16 17.92 9.75 -5.61
N ASP A 17 18.91 10.49 -6.12
CA ASP A 17 18.66 11.76 -6.81
C ASP A 17 18.42 11.62 -8.31
N ILE A 18 18.76 10.45 -8.90
CA ILE A 18 18.74 10.25 -10.35
C ILE A 18 18.06 8.94 -10.75
N GLU A 19 17.47 8.95 -11.94
CA GLU A 19 16.98 7.75 -12.61
C GLU A 19 18.09 7.12 -13.43
N ASN A 20 18.31 5.83 -13.24
CA ASN A 20 19.35 5.06 -13.90
C ASN A 20 18.78 3.88 -14.70
N SER A 21 19.53 3.42 -15.65
CA SER A 21 19.36 2.14 -16.33
C SER A 21 20.73 1.53 -16.57
N PHE A 22 20.93 0.33 -16.11
CA PHE A 22 22.17 -0.43 -16.31
C PHE A 22 21.83 -1.79 -16.92
N ASP A 23 22.62 -2.21 -17.89
CA ASP A 23 22.57 -3.54 -18.48
C ASP A 23 23.76 -4.37 -17.99
N HIS A 24 23.55 -5.68 -17.82
CA HIS A 24 24.58 -6.63 -17.42
C HIS A 24 25.25 -6.30 -16.07
N LEU A 25 24.49 -6.48 -14.99
CA LEU A 25 25.00 -6.27 -13.63
C LEU A 25 26.02 -7.33 -13.25
N GLU A 26 27.06 -6.92 -12.52
CA GLU A 26 27.99 -7.85 -11.89
C GLU A 26 27.28 -8.68 -10.82
N VAL A 27 27.54 -10.01 -10.82
CA VAL A 27 26.99 -10.94 -9.85
C VAL A 27 28.14 -11.55 -9.04
N ILE A 28 28.11 -11.35 -7.73
CA ILE A 28 29.02 -12.02 -6.79
C ILE A 28 28.32 -13.28 -6.27
N GLY A 29 28.85 -14.46 -6.60
CA GLY A 29 28.22 -15.74 -6.32
C GLY A 29 27.45 -16.28 -7.53
N SER A 30 26.31 -16.95 -7.29
CA SER A 30 25.50 -17.56 -8.35
C SER A 30 24.01 -17.30 -8.15
N ILE A 31 23.33 -17.01 -9.25
CA ILE A 31 21.85 -16.92 -9.30
C ILE A 31 21.34 -18.24 -9.88
N PRO A 32 20.34 -18.90 -9.25
CA PRO A 32 19.71 -20.10 -9.82
C PRO A 32 19.18 -19.84 -11.24
N GLU A 33 19.46 -20.73 -12.19
CA GLU A 33 19.04 -20.56 -13.59
C GLU A 33 17.50 -20.55 -13.76
N ASN A 34 16.79 -21.25 -12.90
CA ASN A 34 15.33 -21.29 -12.89
C ASN A 34 14.68 -20.04 -12.27
N LEU A 35 15.44 -19.17 -11.63
CA LEU A 35 14.96 -17.88 -11.13
C LEU A 35 14.88 -16.88 -12.28
N GLN A 36 13.69 -16.72 -12.83
CA GLN A 36 13.45 -15.84 -13.98
C GLN A 36 12.32 -14.87 -13.69
N GLY A 37 12.50 -13.62 -14.08
CA GLY A 37 11.51 -12.57 -13.88
C GLY A 37 12.14 -11.23 -13.50
N THR A 38 11.31 -10.36 -12.96
CA THR A 38 11.74 -9.04 -12.50
C THR A 38 11.43 -8.87 -11.03
N LEU A 39 12.45 -8.66 -10.21
CA LEU A 39 12.30 -8.22 -8.84
C LEU A 39 11.94 -6.73 -8.87
N LEU A 40 10.77 -6.40 -8.37
CA LEU A 40 10.29 -5.03 -8.23
C LEU A 40 10.27 -4.61 -6.76
N ARG A 41 10.64 -3.36 -6.50
CA ARG A 41 10.55 -2.74 -5.19
C ARG A 41 10.07 -1.31 -5.34
N SER A 42 9.10 -0.90 -4.52
CA SER A 42 8.68 0.48 -4.33
C SER A 42 9.09 0.98 -2.95
N GLY A 43 9.27 2.28 -2.83
CA GLY A 43 9.50 2.92 -1.54
C GLY A 43 9.48 4.43 -1.63
N PRO A 44 9.34 5.11 -0.46
CA PRO A 44 9.50 6.55 -0.37
C PRO A 44 10.91 6.96 -0.77
N ASN A 45 11.00 7.92 -1.69
CA ASN A 45 12.25 8.54 -2.13
C ASN A 45 12.03 10.05 -2.25
N PRO A 46 12.00 10.77 -1.12
CA PRO A 46 11.54 12.15 -1.09
C PRO A 46 12.45 13.09 -1.85
N VAL A 47 11.86 13.97 -2.64
CA VAL A 47 12.55 15.10 -3.27
C VAL A 47 12.44 16.31 -2.36
N ALA A 48 13.59 16.92 -2.02
CA ALA A 48 13.71 18.08 -1.15
C ALA A 48 12.93 17.93 0.19
N PRO A 49 13.20 16.87 0.99
CA PRO A 49 12.50 16.64 2.24
C PRO A 49 12.79 17.73 3.27
N GLY A 50 11.79 18.02 4.11
CA GLY A 50 11.97 18.88 5.27
C GLY A 50 12.65 18.16 6.44
N PRO A 51 13.07 18.90 7.50
CA PRO A 51 13.78 18.33 8.65
C PRO A 51 12.92 17.32 9.46
N ASN A 52 11.60 17.47 9.44
CA ASN A 52 10.65 16.58 10.13
C ASN A 52 10.05 15.53 9.20
N HIS A 53 10.79 15.14 8.15
CA HIS A 53 10.34 14.13 7.22
C HIS A 53 10.10 12.79 7.93
N HIS A 54 8.95 12.18 7.70
CA HIS A 54 8.58 10.86 8.25
C HIS A 54 8.93 9.76 7.24
N TRP A 55 9.39 8.60 7.73
CA TRP A 55 9.86 7.50 6.89
C TRP A 55 8.81 6.94 5.92
N PHE A 56 7.55 7.00 6.27
CA PHE A 56 6.46 6.48 5.43
C PHE A 56 6.04 7.44 4.32
N THR A 57 6.49 8.69 4.36
CA THR A 57 6.09 9.72 3.40
C THR A 57 7.17 9.95 2.35
N GLY A 58 6.80 10.55 1.23
CA GLY A 58 7.74 10.93 0.17
C GLY A 58 7.27 10.51 -1.22
N ASP A 59 8.00 10.99 -2.21
CA ASP A 59 7.75 10.65 -3.61
C ASP A 59 8.13 9.19 -3.86
N ALA A 60 7.35 8.48 -4.67
CA ALA A 60 7.61 7.07 -4.94
C ALA A 60 8.73 6.86 -5.95
N MET A 61 9.69 6.00 -5.61
CA MET A 61 10.65 5.47 -6.58
C MET A 61 10.56 3.95 -6.63
N LEU A 62 10.48 3.44 -7.86
CA LEU A 62 10.53 2.01 -8.12
C LEU A 62 11.93 1.60 -8.55
N HIS A 63 12.30 0.39 -8.16
CA HIS A 63 13.54 -0.28 -8.56
C HIS A 63 13.18 -1.62 -9.17
N ALA A 64 13.79 -1.95 -10.31
CA ALA A 64 13.60 -3.22 -11.00
C ALA A 64 14.94 -3.89 -11.30
N ILE A 65 15.06 -5.17 -10.95
CA ILE A 65 16.20 -6.01 -11.39
C ILE A 65 15.62 -7.16 -12.20
N HIS A 66 16.00 -7.23 -13.47
CA HIS A 66 15.58 -8.34 -14.33
C HIS A 66 16.58 -9.49 -14.25
N LEU A 67 16.07 -10.67 -13.89
CA LEU A 67 16.84 -11.91 -13.73
C LEU A 67 16.45 -12.90 -14.82
N SER A 68 17.43 -13.51 -15.47
CA SER A 68 17.20 -14.56 -16.45
C SER A 68 18.48 -15.41 -16.68
N ASN A 69 18.30 -16.73 -16.73
CA ASN A 69 19.38 -17.70 -17.02
C ASN A 69 20.61 -17.50 -16.14
N GLY A 70 20.43 -17.40 -14.83
CA GLY A 70 21.51 -17.23 -13.86
C GLY A 70 22.23 -15.88 -13.91
N GLN A 71 21.65 -14.86 -14.54
CA GLN A 71 22.23 -13.53 -14.73
C GLN A 71 21.30 -12.42 -14.28
N ALA A 72 21.86 -11.34 -13.73
CA ALA A 72 21.17 -10.08 -13.51
C ALA A 72 21.32 -9.22 -14.78
N LYS A 73 20.30 -9.27 -15.64
CA LYS A 73 20.34 -8.71 -17.00
C LYS A 73 20.29 -7.21 -17.03
N SER A 74 19.52 -6.60 -16.16
CA SER A 74 19.39 -5.15 -16.10
C SER A 74 18.89 -4.67 -14.74
N TYR A 75 19.21 -3.42 -14.43
CA TYR A 75 18.64 -2.64 -13.35
C TYR A 75 18.02 -1.37 -13.90
N ARG A 76 16.93 -0.94 -13.30
CA ARG A 76 16.28 0.34 -13.60
C ARG A 76 15.62 0.91 -12.37
N ASN A 77 15.71 2.23 -12.17
CA ASN A 77 14.88 2.94 -11.21
C ASN A 77 14.16 4.11 -11.87
N ARG A 78 12.89 4.35 -11.44
CA ARG A 78 12.03 5.43 -11.94
C ARG A 78 11.16 5.98 -10.82
N TRP A 79 11.01 7.29 -10.78
CA TRP A 79 9.95 7.89 -9.98
C TRP A 79 8.57 7.61 -10.59
N VAL A 80 7.58 7.43 -9.73
CA VAL A 80 6.18 7.51 -10.14
C VAL A 80 5.85 8.96 -10.47
N ARG A 81 5.43 9.24 -11.69
CA ARG A 81 5.20 10.59 -12.24
C ARG A 81 3.91 11.20 -11.70
N THR A 82 3.88 11.51 -10.39
CA THR A 82 2.76 12.19 -9.76
C THR A 82 2.76 13.70 -10.08
N LYS A 83 1.62 14.38 -9.88
CA LYS A 83 1.55 15.85 -9.99
C LYS A 83 2.48 16.51 -8.96
N ALA A 84 2.49 15.99 -7.73
CA ALA A 84 3.34 16.51 -6.65
C ALA A 84 4.85 16.39 -6.97
N LEU A 85 5.28 15.29 -7.58
CA LEU A 85 6.66 15.14 -8.07
C LEU A 85 6.97 16.17 -9.16
N ALA A 86 6.07 16.36 -10.12
CA ALA A 86 6.24 17.31 -11.22
C ALA A 86 6.47 18.75 -10.71
N GLU A 87 5.70 19.16 -9.70
CA GLU A 87 5.84 20.48 -9.06
C GLU A 87 7.22 20.68 -8.41
N LYS A 88 7.78 19.61 -7.81
CA LYS A 88 9.10 19.66 -7.14
C LYS A 88 10.29 19.60 -8.11
N THR A 89 10.15 18.87 -9.20
CA THR A 89 11.29 18.51 -10.06
C THR A 89 11.26 19.14 -11.45
N GLY A 90 10.10 19.62 -11.90
CA GLY A 90 9.86 20.02 -13.28
C GLY A 90 9.75 18.84 -14.27
N LEU A 91 9.85 17.60 -13.81
CA LEU A 91 9.57 16.42 -14.64
C LEU A 91 8.09 16.37 -15.03
N PRO A 92 7.74 15.87 -16.21
CA PRO A 92 6.33 15.80 -16.61
C PRO A 92 5.55 14.84 -15.72
N ALA A 93 4.37 15.27 -15.25
CA ALA A 93 3.42 14.35 -14.61
C ALA A 93 2.83 13.38 -15.65
N ALA A 94 2.41 12.21 -15.18
CA ALA A 94 1.64 11.30 -16.01
C ALA A 94 0.29 11.94 -16.38
N THR A 95 -0.10 11.85 -17.66
CA THR A 95 -1.30 12.50 -18.22
C THR A 95 -2.44 11.52 -18.48
N GLY A 96 -2.18 10.23 -18.37
CA GLY A 96 -3.17 9.18 -18.58
C GLY A 96 -3.88 8.76 -17.30
N GLY A 97 -4.82 7.85 -17.44
CA GLY A 97 -5.49 7.19 -16.34
C GLY A 97 -6.75 7.90 -15.85
N SER A 98 -7.10 7.63 -14.59
CA SER A 98 -8.32 8.11 -13.95
C SER A 98 -8.42 9.63 -13.90
N GLN A 99 -9.63 10.11 -14.10
CA GLN A 99 -10.02 11.49 -13.84
C GLN A 99 -10.73 11.65 -12.48
N VAL A 100 -10.89 10.56 -11.75
CA VAL A 100 -11.47 10.60 -10.39
C VAL A 100 -10.50 11.33 -9.47
N GLU A 101 -10.93 12.42 -8.89
CA GLU A 101 -10.18 13.13 -7.86
C GLU A 101 -10.62 12.60 -6.49
N LEU A 102 -9.70 11.92 -5.80
CA LEU A 102 -9.85 11.61 -4.39
C LEU A 102 -9.29 12.75 -3.56
N MET A 103 -9.81 12.94 -2.35
CA MET A 103 -9.34 13.97 -1.42
C MET A 103 -7.85 13.83 -1.08
N ILE A 104 -7.34 12.60 -1.08
CA ILE A 104 -5.92 12.31 -0.83
C ILE A 104 -5.27 11.96 -2.15
N GLN A 105 -4.26 12.74 -2.53
CA GLN A 105 -3.45 12.46 -3.69
C GLN A 105 -2.55 11.25 -3.42
N SER A 106 -2.60 10.29 -4.34
CA SER A 106 -1.75 9.09 -4.27
C SER A 106 -0.28 9.43 -4.43
N SER A 107 0.56 8.77 -3.64
CA SER A 107 2.02 8.78 -3.81
C SER A 107 2.53 7.55 -4.57
N GLY A 108 1.83 6.39 -4.47
CA GLY A 108 2.27 5.12 -5.05
C GLY A 108 3.54 4.55 -4.41
N ASN A 109 3.88 4.94 -3.18
CA ASN A 109 5.20 4.76 -2.56
C ASN A 109 5.32 3.59 -1.58
N VAL A 110 4.31 2.74 -1.45
CA VAL A 110 4.31 1.68 -0.43
C VAL A 110 4.63 0.31 -1.02
N ASN A 111 3.95 -0.09 -2.10
CA ASN A 111 4.13 -1.41 -2.69
C ASN A 111 4.04 -1.36 -4.21
N VAL A 112 4.49 -2.44 -4.87
CA VAL A 112 4.33 -2.63 -6.31
C VAL A 112 3.93 -4.07 -6.59
N ILE A 113 2.86 -4.25 -7.36
CA ILE A 113 2.31 -5.57 -7.67
C ILE A 113 2.07 -5.75 -9.17
N GLY A 114 2.05 -7.01 -9.59
CA GLY A 114 1.54 -7.41 -10.91
C GLY A 114 0.17 -8.07 -10.75
N HIS A 115 -0.86 -7.54 -11.42
CA HIS A 115 -2.19 -8.15 -11.45
C HIS A 115 -2.95 -7.78 -12.73
N GLY A 116 -3.72 -8.72 -13.29
CA GLY A 116 -4.52 -8.49 -14.50
C GLY A 116 -3.71 -8.01 -15.70
N GLY A 117 -2.44 -8.44 -15.84
CA GLY A 117 -1.54 -8.01 -16.89
C GLY A 117 -0.95 -6.60 -16.71
N ARG A 118 -1.19 -5.96 -15.57
CA ARG A 118 -0.69 -4.61 -15.20
C ARG A 118 0.37 -4.67 -14.13
N VAL A 119 1.19 -3.63 -14.06
CA VAL A 119 2.06 -3.32 -12.92
C VAL A 119 1.47 -2.10 -12.23
N LEU A 120 1.20 -2.22 -10.93
CA LEU A 120 0.56 -1.18 -10.14
C LEU A 120 1.47 -0.76 -8.98
N ALA A 121 1.78 0.52 -8.88
CA ALA A 121 2.40 1.13 -7.71
C ALA A 121 1.30 1.57 -6.73
N LEU A 122 1.33 1.01 -5.54
CA LEU A 122 0.27 1.15 -4.54
C LEU A 122 0.65 2.17 -3.47
N PRO A 123 -0.27 3.08 -3.13
CA PRO A 123 -0.14 3.95 -1.96
C PRO A 123 -0.69 3.28 -0.70
N GLU A 124 -0.55 3.94 0.44
CA GLU A 124 -1.34 3.61 1.64
C GLU A 124 -2.79 4.03 1.49
N VAL A 125 -3.02 5.22 0.95
CA VAL A 125 -4.33 5.79 0.62
C VAL A 125 -4.27 6.46 -0.75
N GLY A 126 -5.39 6.50 -1.46
CA GLY A 126 -5.50 7.01 -2.83
C GLY A 126 -5.56 5.90 -3.88
N LEU A 127 -5.56 6.26 -5.15
CA LEU A 127 -5.58 5.31 -6.26
C LEU A 127 -4.18 4.80 -6.58
N PRO A 128 -4.03 3.55 -7.05
CA PRO A 128 -2.76 3.05 -7.57
C PRO A 128 -2.36 3.77 -8.87
N TYR A 129 -1.06 3.80 -9.16
CA TYR A 129 -0.54 4.20 -10.46
C TYR A 129 -0.24 2.98 -11.32
N GLU A 130 -0.75 2.96 -12.55
CA GLU A 130 -0.36 1.96 -13.55
C GLU A 130 0.98 2.35 -14.18
N LEU A 131 1.85 1.35 -14.34
CA LEU A 131 3.17 1.46 -14.94
C LEU A 131 3.28 0.49 -16.13
N ASP A 132 4.15 0.78 -17.06
CA ASP A 132 4.57 -0.19 -18.05
C ASP A 132 5.74 -1.07 -17.54
N ARG A 133 6.21 -1.98 -18.39
CA ARG A 133 7.34 -2.87 -18.05
C ARG A 133 8.68 -2.14 -17.95
N GLN A 134 8.77 -0.91 -18.44
CA GLN A 134 9.93 -0.04 -18.32
C GLN A 134 9.87 0.87 -17.09
N LEU A 135 8.85 0.70 -16.26
CA LEU A 135 8.50 1.52 -15.09
C LEU A 135 8.05 2.95 -15.46
N GLU A 136 7.71 3.22 -16.72
CA GLU A 136 7.14 4.51 -17.07
C GLU A 136 5.69 4.59 -16.58
N THR A 137 5.35 5.69 -15.91
CA THR A 137 4.02 5.88 -15.32
C THR A 137 3.01 6.22 -16.40
N LYS A 138 1.97 5.39 -16.54
CA LYS A 138 0.86 5.65 -17.46
C LYS A 138 -0.16 6.62 -16.88
N GLY A 139 -0.47 6.50 -15.58
CA GLY A 139 -1.43 7.34 -14.87
C GLY A 139 -2.10 6.61 -13.73
N LEU A 140 -3.07 7.26 -13.09
CA LEU A 140 -3.89 6.67 -12.04
C LEU A 140 -4.79 5.56 -12.60
N PHE A 141 -4.96 4.49 -11.84
CA PHE A 141 -5.78 3.34 -12.23
C PHE A 141 -6.99 3.20 -11.31
N ASP A 142 -8.20 3.29 -11.87
CA ASP A 142 -9.47 3.29 -11.15
C ASP A 142 -10.43 2.17 -11.60
N TYR A 143 -9.91 1.10 -12.20
CA TYR A 143 -10.72 0.01 -12.73
C TYR A 143 -11.81 0.49 -13.71
N ALA A 144 -11.44 1.37 -14.65
CA ALA A 144 -12.33 1.98 -15.62
C ALA A 144 -13.49 2.79 -14.98
N GLY A 145 -13.18 3.56 -13.93
CA GLY A 145 -14.12 4.40 -13.21
C GLY A 145 -14.97 3.68 -12.15
N LYS A 146 -14.74 2.38 -11.94
CA LYS A 146 -15.49 1.59 -10.96
C LYS A 146 -14.96 1.74 -9.52
N LEU A 147 -13.67 2.06 -9.35
CA LEU A 147 -13.04 2.28 -8.05
C LEU A 147 -13.14 3.77 -7.68
N ALA A 148 -14.07 4.09 -6.82
CA ALA A 148 -14.33 5.45 -6.32
C ALA A 148 -13.84 5.64 -4.85
N SER A 149 -12.89 4.82 -4.41
CA SER A 149 -12.28 4.86 -3.08
C SER A 149 -10.78 4.66 -3.17
N SER A 150 -10.10 4.83 -2.05
CA SER A 150 -8.70 4.44 -1.91
C SER A 150 -8.49 2.93 -2.13
N MET A 151 -7.26 2.56 -2.46
CA MET A 151 -6.78 1.17 -2.49
C MET A 151 -5.56 1.05 -1.59
N THR A 152 -5.61 0.14 -0.62
CA THR A 152 -4.48 -0.12 0.27
C THR A 152 -3.31 -0.83 -0.44
N ALA A 153 -2.13 -0.72 0.15
CA ALA A 153 -0.91 -1.29 -0.41
C ALA A 153 -0.75 -2.81 -0.22
N HIS A 154 -1.63 -3.46 0.54
CA HIS A 154 -1.52 -4.88 0.90
C HIS A 154 -2.66 -5.75 0.33
N PRO A 155 -2.97 -5.70 -0.99
CA PRO A 155 -3.94 -6.60 -1.58
C PRO A 155 -3.47 -8.05 -1.46
N LYS A 156 -4.42 -8.98 -1.42
CA LYS A 156 -4.15 -10.42 -1.41
C LYS A 156 -4.64 -11.03 -2.72
N VAL A 157 -3.78 -11.78 -3.38
CA VAL A 157 -4.15 -12.52 -4.60
C VAL A 157 -4.39 -13.97 -4.23
N ASP A 158 -5.58 -14.47 -4.52
CA ASP A 158 -5.92 -15.88 -4.33
C ASP A 158 -5.16 -16.73 -5.35
N GLY A 159 -4.26 -17.59 -4.88
CA GLY A 159 -3.39 -18.40 -5.73
C GLY A 159 -4.12 -19.44 -6.58
N ARG A 160 -5.41 -19.76 -6.30
CA ARG A 160 -6.21 -20.71 -7.05
C ARG A 160 -7.06 -20.04 -8.12
N THR A 161 -7.64 -18.87 -7.80
CA THR A 161 -8.57 -18.18 -8.70
C THR A 161 -7.90 -17.03 -9.45
N GLY A 162 -6.79 -16.51 -8.93
CA GLY A 162 -6.14 -15.30 -9.44
C GLY A 162 -6.90 -14.02 -9.09
N GLU A 163 -7.99 -14.10 -8.34
CA GLU A 163 -8.74 -12.94 -7.87
C GLU A 163 -7.89 -12.14 -6.89
N MET A 164 -8.02 -10.82 -6.95
CA MET A 164 -7.38 -9.93 -6.00
C MET A 164 -8.41 -9.32 -5.06
N LEU A 165 -8.15 -9.47 -3.77
CA LEU A 165 -8.94 -8.92 -2.68
C LEU A 165 -8.17 -7.75 -2.09
N PHE A 166 -8.84 -6.62 -1.89
CA PHE A 166 -8.25 -5.43 -1.31
C PHE A 166 -9.31 -4.58 -0.63
N PHE A 167 -8.89 -3.57 0.08
CA PHE A 167 -9.77 -2.58 0.68
C PHE A 167 -9.18 -1.18 0.51
N GLY A 168 -9.98 -0.18 0.74
CA GLY A 168 -9.56 1.19 0.97
C GLY A 168 -10.15 1.68 2.28
N TYR A 169 -9.35 2.41 3.07
CA TYR A 169 -9.85 3.16 4.19
C TYR A 169 -9.77 4.66 3.93
N GLU A 170 -10.67 5.41 4.53
CA GLU A 170 -10.86 6.82 4.24
C GLU A 170 -11.13 7.63 5.52
N MET A 171 -11.00 8.98 5.42
CA MET A 171 -11.21 9.90 6.54
C MET A 171 -12.68 10.22 6.79
N PHE A 172 -13.59 9.78 5.91
CA PHE A 172 -15.02 10.00 5.98
C PHE A 172 -15.79 8.69 5.87
N ALA A 173 -16.97 8.65 6.50
CA ALA A 173 -17.85 7.48 6.43
C ALA A 173 -18.10 7.03 4.99
N PRO A 174 -18.14 5.73 4.76
CA PRO A 174 -18.22 4.63 5.74
C PRO A 174 -16.89 4.27 6.41
N PHE A 175 -15.79 4.94 6.10
CA PHE A 175 -14.41 4.79 6.54
C PHE A 175 -13.68 3.57 5.98
N LEU A 176 -14.36 2.50 5.60
CA LEU A 176 -13.79 1.27 5.04
C LEU A 176 -14.62 0.78 3.86
N ARG A 177 -13.94 0.40 2.77
CA ARG A 177 -14.55 -0.27 1.61
C ARG A 177 -13.75 -1.48 1.22
N TYR A 178 -14.41 -2.61 1.11
CA TYR A 178 -13.81 -3.85 0.63
C TYR A 178 -14.10 -4.05 -0.84
N HIS A 179 -13.12 -4.59 -1.58
CA HIS A 179 -13.19 -4.80 -3.01
C HIS A 179 -12.67 -6.18 -3.42
N GLN A 180 -13.20 -6.68 -4.52
CA GLN A 180 -12.74 -7.90 -5.17
C GLN A 180 -12.61 -7.65 -6.67
N ALA A 181 -11.45 -7.98 -7.24
CA ALA A 181 -11.18 -7.91 -8.67
C ALA A 181 -10.94 -9.31 -9.24
N SER A 182 -11.37 -9.54 -10.50
CA SER A 182 -11.09 -10.78 -11.23
C SER A 182 -9.61 -10.96 -11.52
N ALA A 183 -9.20 -12.16 -11.89
CA ALA A 183 -7.84 -12.46 -12.36
C ALA A 183 -7.40 -11.60 -13.56
N SER A 184 -8.34 -11.12 -14.36
CA SER A 184 -8.10 -10.20 -15.49
C SER A 184 -8.02 -8.72 -15.07
N GLY A 185 -8.23 -8.41 -13.76
CA GLY A 185 -8.19 -7.05 -13.25
C GLY A 185 -9.46 -6.25 -13.50
N GLU A 186 -10.62 -6.89 -13.54
CA GLU A 186 -11.92 -6.24 -13.55
C GLU A 186 -12.47 -6.16 -12.12
N LEU A 187 -12.94 -4.98 -11.68
CA LEU A 187 -13.59 -4.82 -10.38
C LEU A 187 -14.97 -5.48 -10.40
N LEU A 188 -15.12 -6.54 -9.59
CA LEU A 188 -16.31 -7.37 -9.52
C LEU A 188 -17.26 -6.93 -8.41
N LYS A 189 -16.70 -6.52 -7.26
CA LYS A 189 -17.46 -6.26 -6.03
C LYS A 189 -16.85 -5.11 -5.26
N SER A 190 -17.73 -4.30 -4.66
CA SER A 190 -17.38 -3.25 -3.69
C SER A 190 -18.44 -3.25 -2.59
N ILE A 191 -17.98 -3.26 -1.33
CA ILE A 191 -18.85 -3.27 -0.14
C ILE A 191 -18.40 -2.14 0.78
N ASP A 192 -19.34 -1.27 1.14
CA ASP A 192 -19.15 -0.27 2.17
C ASP A 192 -19.27 -0.93 3.56
N ILE A 193 -18.30 -0.67 4.43
CA ILE A 193 -18.26 -1.21 5.80
C ILE A 193 -18.14 -0.03 6.75
N GLU A 194 -19.20 0.20 7.51
CA GLU A 194 -19.22 1.29 8.49
C GLU A 194 -18.34 0.98 9.70
N LEU A 195 -17.40 1.88 9.97
CA LEU A 195 -16.59 1.89 11.19
C LEU A 195 -17.03 3.07 12.09
N PRO A 196 -16.71 3.02 13.40
CA PRO A 196 -17.02 4.12 14.31
C PRO A 196 -16.11 5.34 14.13
N ALA A 197 -14.95 5.15 13.50
CA ALA A 197 -13.97 6.19 13.25
C ALA A 197 -13.07 5.85 12.06
N ALA A 198 -12.35 6.85 11.55
CA ALA A 198 -11.29 6.65 10.56
C ALA A 198 -10.05 6.04 11.24
N VAL A 199 -9.90 4.73 11.17
CA VAL A 199 -8.74 4.01 11.72
C VAL A 199 -7.66 3.83 10.67
N MET A 200 -6.41 3.75 11.08
CA MET A 200 -5.33 3.29 10.22
C MET A 200 -5.40 1.76 10.10
N MET A 201 -6.04 1.28 9.07
CA MET A 201 -6.09 -0.14 8.75
C MET A 201 -5.06 -0.46 7.66
N HIS A 202 -3.86 -0.86 8.08
CA HIS A 202 -2.73 -1.02 7.14
C HIS A 202 -2.82 -2.30 6.32
N ASP A 203 -3.22 -3.40 6.93
CA ASP A 203 -3.35 -4.73 6.31
C ASP A 203 -4.60 -5.46 6.79
N PHE A 204 -4.89 -6.63 6.26
CA PHE A 204 -6.03 -7.46 6.61
C PHE A 204 -5.73 -8.93 6.38
N GLY A 205 -6.53 -9.82 7.00
CA GLY A 205 -6.41 -11.26 6.81
C GLY A 205 -7.35 -11.77 5.71
N VAL A 206 -6.90 -12.76 4.95
CA VAL A 206 -7.74 -13.48 3.97
C VAL A 206 -7.52 -14.98 4.13
N THR A 207 -8.62 -15.72 4.33
CA THR A 207 -8.63 -17.16 4.31
C THR A 207 -9.28 -17.68 3.02
N GLU A 208 -9.47 -18.97 2.89
CA GLU A 208 -10.22 -19.54 1.77
C GLU A 208 -11.66 -19.03 1.74
N THR A 209 -12.29 -18.84 2.91
CA THR A 209 -13.73 -18.54 3.02
C THR A 209 -14.04 -17.16 3.60
N ARG A 210 -13.09 -16.50 4.23
CA ARG A 210 -13.31 -15.26 5.00
C ARG A 210 -12.29 -14.15 4.68
N VAL A 211 -12.73 -12.94 4.98
CA VAL A 211 -11.88 -11.74 5.09
C VAL A 211 -11.94 -11.27 6.53
N VAL A 212 -10.79 -10.87 7.09
CA VAL A 212 -10.67 -10.39 8.48
C VAL A 212 -10.12 -8.97 8.48
N PHE A 213 -10.94 -8.02 8.88
CA PHE A 213 -10.57 -6.62 9.05
C PHE A 213 -10.11 -6.34 10.48
N MET A 214 -9.16 -5.42 10.64
CA MET A 214 -8.55 -5.09 11.93
C MET A 214 -8.92 -3.63 12.31
N ASP A 215 -10.05 -3.45 12.99
CA ASP A 215 -10.46 -2.15 13.53
C ASP A 215 -9.75 -1.91 14.87
N LEU A 216 -8.58 -1.26 14.81
CA LEU A 216 -7.64 -1.12 15.92
C LEU A 216 -7.49 0.34 16.36
N PRO A 217 -7.03 0.62 17.61
CA PRO A 217 -7.10 1.93 18.23
C PRO A 217 -6.04 2.95 17.77
N VAL A 218 -5.63 2.91 16.50
CA VAL A 218 -4.86 3.98 15.85
C VAL A 218 -5.80 4.72 14.90
N VAL A 219 -6.17 5.93 15.27
CA VAL A 219 -7.20 6.71 14.59
C VAL A 219 -6.64 7.99 13.98
N PHE A 220 -7.28 8.44 12.92
CA PHE A 220 -6.99 9.74 12.31
C PHE A 220 -7.38 10.87 13.25
N ASP A 221 -6.49 11.85 13.38
CA ASP A 221 -6.71 13.04 14.19
C ASP A 221 -6.51 14.31 13.35
N LEU A 222 -7.60 15.00 13.08
CA LEU A 222 -7.59 16.26 12.33
C LEU A 222 -6.74 17.34 13.01
N ALA A 223 -6.68 17.35 14.36
CA ALA A 223 -5.85 18.32 15.07
C ALA A 223 -4.34 18.14 14.80
N LEU A 224 -3.90 16.94 14.43
CA LEU A 224 -2.52 16.71 13.98
C LEU A 224 -2.28 17.31 12.59
N VAL A 225 -3.26 17.21 11.68
CA VAL A 225 -3.19 17.87 10.35
C VAL A 225 -3.07 19.38 10.51
N GLU A 226 -3.90 20.01 11.36
CA GLU A 226 -3.89 21.43 11.64
C GLU A 226 -2.55 21.91 12.23
N LYS A 227 -1.86 21.04 12.95
CA LYS A 227 -0.50 21.28 13.48
C LYS A 227 0.62 21.02 12.47
N GLY A 228 0.28 20.59 11.25
CA GLY A 228 1.25 20.35 10.17
C GLY A 228 1.97 19.00 10.22
N PHE A 229 1.45 18.01 10.96
CA PHE A 229 2.01 16.66 10.93
C PHE A 229 1.66 15.94 9.62
N SER A 230 2.66 15.33 8.99
CA SER A 230 2.49 14.57 7.74
C SER A 230 1.91 13.17 7.94
N PHE A 231 1.88 12.70 9.19
CA PHE A 231 1.33 11.41 9.60
C PHE A 231 0.31 11.60 10.73
N PRO A 232 -0.96 11.94 10.41
CA PRO A 232 -1.96 12.40 11.39
C PRO A 232 -2.73 11.25 12.05
N PHE A 233 -2.04 10.25 12.53
CA PHE A 233 -2.64 9.12 13.25
C PHE A 233 -2.07 9.01 14.66
N GLN A 234 -2.93 8.69 15.62
CA GLN A 234 -2.52 8.48 16.99
C GLN A 234 -3.34 7.40 17.70
N TRP A 235 -2.76 6.86 18.76
CA TRP A 235 -3.45 5.90 19.63
C TRP A 235 -4.56 6.58 20.43
N LEU A 236 -5.77 6.01 20.36
CA LEU A 236 -6.94 6.45 21.12
C LEU A 236 -7.39 5.33 22.06
N ASP A 237 -7.11 5.47 23.37
CA ASP A 237 -7.46 4.46 24.39
C ASP A 237 -8.99 4.19 24.47
N ALA A 238 -9.82 5.14 24.05
CA ALA A 238 -11.28 4.98 24.05
C ALA A 238 -11.82 4.20 22.84
N HIS A 239 -10.99 3.93 21.81
CA HIS A 239 -11.42 3.16 20.64
C HIS A 239 -11.37 1.66 20.94
N GLN A 240 -12.53 0.98 20.85
CA GLN A 240 -12.62 -0.45 21.07
C GLN A 240 -11.94 -1.22 19.93
N ALA A 241 -10.90 -2.01 20.27
CA ALA A 241 -10.27 -2.89 19.30
C ALA A 241 -11.16 -4.10 18.99
N ARG A 242 -11.33 -4.40 17.70
CA ARG A 242 -12.16 -5.53 17.27
C ARG A 242 -11.72 -6.05 15.90
N LEU A 243 -12.06 -7.30 15.63
CA LEU A 243 -11.88 -7.95 14.33
C LEU A 243 -13.23 -8.05 13.62
N GLY A 244 -13.28 -7.66 12.35
CA GLY A 244 -14.45 -7.78 11.50
C GLY A 244 -14.31 -8.96 10.55
N ILE A 245 -15.27 -9.90 10.56
CA ILE A 245 -15.25 -11.09 9.74
C ILE A 245 -16.34 -10.99 8.67
N LEU A 246 -15.92 -11.02 7.41
CA LEU A 246 -16.79 -11.02 6.24
C LEU A 246 -16.64 -12.33 5.47
N ASN A 247 -17.78 -12.92 5.06
CA ASN A 247 -17.77 -14.11 4.21
C ASN A 247 -17.47 -13.74 2.75
N ARG A 248 -16.45 -14.34 2.14
CA ARG A 248 -16.04 -14.05 0.75
C ARG A 248 -17.10 -14.41 -0.30
N SER A 249 -17.82 -15.50 -0.08
CA SER A 249 -18.80 -16.03 -1.04
C SER A 249 -20.20 -15.40 -0.89
N SER A 250 -20.44 -14.62 0.15
CA SER A 250 -21.73 -14.00 0.39
C SER A 250 -21.86 -12.71 -0.41
N ASP A 251 -23.05 -12.48 -0.97
CA ASP A 251 -23.45 -11.16 -1.47
C ASP A 251 -23.84 -10.21 -0.33
N SER A 252 -23.89 -10.71 0.91
CA SER A 252 -24.15 -9.93 2.11
C SER A 252 -22.93 -9.08 2.45
N ASP A 253 -23.18 -7.83 2.79
CA ASP A 253 -22.26 -6.85 3.35
C ASP A 253 -22.11 -6.95 4.88
N THR A 254 -22.75 -7.95 5.50
CA THR A 254 -22.76 -8.12 6.95
C THR A 254 -21.42 -8.58 7.47
N VAL A 255 -20.77 -7.73 8.25
CA VAL A 255 -19.52 -8.02 8.98
C VAL A 255 -19.88 -8.43 10.42
N GLN A 256 -19.38 -9.58 10.85
CA GLN A 256 -19.44 -9.99 12.25
C GLN A 256 -18.25 -9.39 13.00
N TRP A 257 -18.52 -8.58 14.01
CA TRP A 257 -17.48 -7.95 14.84
C TRP A 257 -17.23 -8.74 16.12
N ILE A 258 -15.95 -8.92 16.46
CA ILE A 258 -15.46 -9.62 17.66
C ILE A 258 -14.50 -8.70 18.40
N ASP A 259 -14.83 -8.33 19.61
CA ASP A 259 -13.97 -7.50 20.46
C ASP A 259 -12.70 -8.27 20.86
N ILE A 260 -11.57 -7.57 20.85
CA ILE A 260 -10.29 -8.09 21.27
C ILE A 260 -9.61 -7.12 22.25
N GLU A 261 -8.55 -7.60 22.91
CA GLU A 261 -7.68 -6.70 23.69
C GLU A 261 -7.02 -5.66 22.77
N PRO A 262 -6.97 -4.39 23.22
CA PRO A 262 -6.31 -3.32 22.47
C PRO A 262 -4.89 -3.67 22.08
N CYS A 263 -4.59 -3.52 20.80
CA CYS A 263 -3.27 -3.75 20.21
C CYS A 263 -3.19 -3.04 18.87
N TYR A 264 -2.00 -3.03 18.27
CA TYR A 264 -1.83 -2.67 16.88
C TYR A 264 -1.13 -3.79 16.11
N VAL A 265 -1.53 -3.97 14.86
CA VAL A 265 -0.96 -4.93 13.92
C VAL A 265 -0.73 -4.20 12.60
N PHE A 266 0.51 -4.20 12.12
CA PHE A 266 0.79 -3.71 10.78
C PHE A 266 0.43 -4.76 9.72
N HIS A 267 0.97 -5.99 9.87
CA HIS A 267 0.84 -7.01 8.84
C HIS A 267 0.32 -8.34 9.38
N ALA A 268 -0.53 -8.99 8.59
CA ALA A 268 -0.85 -10.40 8.77
C ALA A 268 0.23 -11.25 8.08
N LEU A 269 0.89 -12.13 8.84
CA LEU A 269 1.88 -13.07 8.30
C LEU A 269 1.17 -14.17 7.49
N ASN A 270 0.07 -14.70 8.05
CA ASN A 270 -0.72 -15.75 7.43
C ASN A 270 -2.15 -15.73 7.97
N SER A 271 -3.09 -16.27 7.19
CA SER A 271 -4.47 -16.46 7.63
C SER A 271 -5.05 -17.70 6.95
N TYR A 272 -5.73 -18.57 7.71
CA TYR A 272 -6.32 -19.79 7.19
C TYR A 272 -7.54 -20.24 7.99
N ASP A 273 -8.38 -21.06 7.36
CA ASP A 273 -9.50 -21.71 8.02
C ASP A 273 -9.02 -23.01 8.67
N ASP A 274 -9.37 -23.25 9.95
CA ASP A 274 -9.11 -24.46 10.71
C ASP A 274 -10.44 -24.99 11.29
N GLY A 275 -11.13 -25.79 10.52
CA GLY A 275 -12.47 -26.28 10.84
C GLY A 275 -13.47 -25.12 10.93
N ASP A 276 -13.99 -24.87 12.11
CA ASP A 276 -14.93 -23.78 12.43
C ASP A 276 -14.25 -22.50 12.88
N LYS A 277 -12.91 -22.49 12.91
CA LYS A 277 -12.09 -21.37 13.37
C LYS A 277 -11.37 -20.68 12.22
N ILE A 278 -11.08 -19.41 12.42
CA ILE A 278 -10.14 -18.64 11.61
C ILE A 278 -8.88 -18.46 12.45
N VAL A 279 -7.74 -18.77 11.85
CA VAL A 279 -6.41 -18.51 12.45
C VAL A 279 -5.75 -17.40 11.66
N MET A 280 -5.20 -16.42 12.37
CA MET A 280 -4.42 -15.33 11.78
C MET A 280 -3.15 -15.13 12.62
N ASP A 281 -1.99 -15.33 11.97
CA ASP A 281 -0.68 -15.11 12.56
C ASP A 281 -0.25 -13.66 12.34
N VAL A 282 0.06 -12.95 13.43
CA VAL A 282 0.37 -11.53 13.39
C VAL A 282 1.51 -11.15 14.34
N VAL A 283 2.21 -10.07 14.05
CA VAL A 283 3.08 -9.39 15.02
C VAL A 283 2.26 -8.33 15.73
N ARG A 284 2.03 -8.53 17.03
CA ARG A 284 1.20 -7.67 17.87
C ARG A 284 2.05 -6.67 18.64
N TYR A 285 1.69 -5.39 18.54
CA TYR A 285 2.23 -4.30 19.34
C TYR A 285 1.21 -3.90 20.43
N HIS A 286 1.64 -3.80 21.67
CA HIS A 286 0.76 -3.42 22.78
C HIS A 286 0.20 -2.01 22.61
N LYS A 287 1.04 -1.07 22.18
CA LYS A 287 0.66 0.32 21.93
C LYS A 287 1.64 0.94 20.95
N MET A 288 1.14 1.71 20.00
CA MET A 288 1.93 2.40 19.01
C MET A 288 1.38 3.80 18.76
N MET A 289 2.18 4.66 18.11
CA MET A 289 1.76 6.01 17.72
C MET A 289 1.18 6.81 18.90
N THR A 290 1.87 6.72 20.05
CA THR A 290 1.45 7.37 21.30
C THR A 290 1.85 8.84 21.38
N ALA A 291 2.69 9.29 20.48
CA ALA A 291 3.05 10.68 20.29
C ALA A 291 2.92 11.03 18.81
N PRO A 292 2.64 12.31 18.49
CA PRO A 292 2.65 12.78 17.12
C PRO A 292 4.04 12.50 16.51
N GLY A 293 4.05 11.85 15.34
CA GLY A 293 5.27 11.53 14.59
C GLY A 293 5.90 12.73 13.92
#